data_53eacb5adb1791fdc19d22f905314dc3
#
_entry.id   53eacb5adb1791fdc19d22f905314dc3
#
_cell.length_a   1.000
_cell.length_b   1.000
_cell.length_c   1.000
_cell.angle_alpha   90.00
_cell.angle_beta   90.00
_cell.angle_gamma   90.00
#
_symmetry.space_group_name_H-M   'P 1'
#
loop_
_entity.id
_entity.type
_entity.pdbx_description
1 polymer ?
#
loop_
_entity_poly.entity_id
_entity_poly.type
_entity_poly.pdbx_seq_one_letter_code
_entity_poly.pdbx_strand_id
1 'polypeptide(L)' 'MDHSAYQKKVRKMSEDTLRYVIQDCRNALEAMPENPKAGNYMDEIHYCAAELKRRSKK' A
#
# COMPACT_ATOMS: atom_id res chain seq x y z
N MET A 1 6.51 -9.88 6.33
CA MET A 1 5.11 -9.43 6.24
C MET A 1 4.18 -10.58 5.90
N ASP A 2 3.07 -10.67 6.60
CA ASP A 2 2.05 -11.67 6.28
C ASP A 2 1.14 -11.10 5.20
N HIS A 3 1.31 -11.56 3.97
CA HIS A 3 0.57 -11.05 2.82
C HIS A 3 -0.93 -11.29 2.94
N SER A 4 -1.32 -12.45 3.48
CA SER A 4 -2.73 -12.76 3.64
C SER A 4 -3.42 -11.81 4.62
N ALA A 5 -2.78 -11.54 5.75
CA ALA A 5 -3.31 -10.63 6.75
C ALA A 5 -3.37 -9.21 6.19
N TYR A 6 -2.38 -8.80 5.43
CA TYR A 6 -2.35 -7.45 4.85
C TYR A 6 -3.45 -7.28 3.80
N GLN A 7 -3.70 -8.29 2.98
CA GLN A 7 -4.80 -8.23 2.02
C GLN A 7 -6.14 -8.01 2.71
N LYS A 8 -6.38 -8.70 3.82
CA LYS A 8 -7.60 -8.52 4.61
C LYS A 8 -7.68 -7.11 5.18
N LYS A 9 -6.55 -6.59 5.61
CA LYS A 9 -6.48 -5.24 6.17
C LYS A 9 -6.86 -4.18 5.13
N VAL A 10 -6.30 -4.27 3.92
CA VAL A 10 -6.59 -3.26 2.89
C VAL A 10 -8.04 -3.30 2.43
N ARG A 11 -8.69 -4.46 2.48
CA ARG A 11 -10.10 -4.56 2.11
C ARG A 11 -11.00 -3.80 3.06
N LYS A 12 -10.56 -3.59 4.30
CA LYS A 12 -11.31 -2.87 5.33
C LYS A 12 -11.01 -1.38 5.35
N MET A 13 -9.99 -0.94 4.63
CA MET A 13 -9.61 0.47 4.62
C MET A 13 -10.51 1.27 3.70
N SER A 14 -10.76 2.53 4.06
CA SER A 14 -11.46 3.46 3.17
C SER A 14 -10.57 3.79 1.98
N GLU A 15 -11.20 4.29 0.90
CA GLU A 15 -10.46 4.73 -0.28
C GLU A 15 -9.44 5.80 0.06
N ASP A 16 -9.84 6.76 0.88
CA ASP A 16 -8.94 7.84 1.30
C ASP A 16 -7.74 7.29 2.05
N THR A 17 -7.97 6.32 2.95
CA THR A 17 -6.89 5.69 3.70
C THR A 17 -5.93 4.96 2.77
N LEU A 18 -6.45 4.22 1.78
CA LEU A 18 -5.61 3.52 0.81
C LEU A 18 -4.72 4.49 0.04
N ARG A 19 -5.29 5.60 -0.41
CA ARG A 19 -4.52 6.62 -1.12
C ARG A 19 -3.46 7.26 -0.24
N TYR A 20 -3.81 7.51 1.02
CA TYR A 20 -2.86 8.06 1.99
C TYR A 20 -1.67 7.12 2.19
N VAL A 21 -1.94 5.83 2.37
CA VAL A 21 -0.87 4.85 2.57
C VAL A 21 0.06 4.80 1.37
N ILE A 22 -0.49 4.81 0.15
CA ILE A 22 0.31 4.81 -1.06
C ILE A 22 1.22 6.04 -1.11
N GLN A 23 0.66 7.21 -0.86
CA GLN A 23 1.42 8.46 -0.90
C GLN A 23 2.51 8.48 0.18
N ASP A 24 2.16 8.04 1.39
CA ASP A 24 3.10 8.00 2.51
C ASP A 24 4.27 7.07 2.19
N CYS A 25 3.99 5.89 1.66
CA CYS A 25 5.03 4.93 1.29
C CYS A 25 5.93 5.47 0.18
N ARG A 26 5.34 6.15 -0.81
CA ARG A 26 6.11 6.76 -1.90
C ARG A 26 7.04 7.85 -1.36
N ASN A 27 6.53 8.69 -0.46
CA ASN A 27 7.34 9.74 0.14
C ASN A 27 8.51 9.14 0.92
N ALA A 28 8.27 8.06 1.66
CA ALA A 28 9.34 7.39 2.40
C ALA A 28 10.41 6.82 1.47
N LEU A 29 9.99 6.23 0.34
CA LEU A 29 10.93 5.68 -0.64
C LEU A 29 11.75 6.77 -1.32
N GLU A 30 11.13 7.92 -1.63
CA GLU A 30 11.85 9.05 -2.22
C GLU A 30 12.87 9.65 -1.26
N ALA A 31 12.48 9.74 0.02
CA ALA A 31 13.36 10.33 1.04
C ALA A 31 14.54 9.42 1.34
N MET A 32 14.35 8.10 1.30
CA MET A 32 15.39 7.14 1.62
C MET A 32 15.21 5.85 0.80
N PRO A 33 15.66 5.84 -0.46
CA PRO A 33 15.51 4.64 -1.32
C PRO A 33 16.21 3.41 -0.77
N GLU A 34 17.24 3.59 0.06
CA GLU A 34 17.99 2.49 0.65
C GLU A 34 17.47 2.05 2.01
N ASN A 35 16.27 2.52 2.39
CA ASN A 35 15.66 2.13 3.65
C ASN A 35 15.50 0.61 3.70
N PRO A 36 15.90 -0.04 4.82
CA PRO A 36 15.72 -1.49 4.95
C PRO A 36 14.28 -1.96 4.79
N LYS A 37 13.31 -1.06 5.02
CA LYS A 37 11.89 -1.35 4.86
C LYS A 37 11.35 -1.03 3.47
N ALA A 38 12.22 -0.65 2.52
CA ALA A 38 11.78 -0.27 1.18
C ALA A 38 10.94 -1.36 0.52
N GLY A 39 11.33 -2.63 0.67
CA GLY A 39 10.57 -3.75 0.14
C GLY A 39 9.16 -3.81 0.70
N ASN A 40 9.02 -3.59 2.01
CA ASN A 40 7.69 -3.57 2.64
C ASN A 40 6.84 -2.42 2.12
N TYR A 41 7.43 -1.24 1.94
CA TYR A 41 6.70 -0.08 1.39
C TYR A 41 6.21 -0.36 -0.02
N MET A 42 7.05 -1.00 -0.85
CA MET A 42 6.65 -1.37 -2.20
C MET A 42 5.49 -2.36 -2.20
N ASP A 43 5.53 -3.35 -1.30
CA ASP A 43 4.43 -4.30 -1.16
C ASP A 43 3.15 -3.61 -0.72
N GLU A 44 3.23 -2.68 0.23
CA GLU A 44 2.06 -1.94 0.69
C GLU A 44 1.45 -1.10 -0.43
N ILE A 45 2.28 -0.43 -1.22
CA ILE A 45 1.82 0.33 -2.38
C ILE A 45 1.09 -0.61 -3.35
N HIS A 46 1.68 -1.77 -3.62
CA HIS A 46 1.10 -2.74 -4.54
C HIS A 46 -0.28 -3.21 -4.08
N TYR A 47 -0.41 -3.60 -2.82
CA TYR A 47 -1.68 -4.08 -2.30
C TYR A 47 -2.74 -2.98 -2.28
N CYS A 48 -2.37 -1.78 -1.85
CA CYS A 48 -3.32 -0.68 -1.81
C CYS A 48 -3.78 -0.28 -3.21
N ALA A 49 -2.86 -0.21 -4.17
CA ALA A 49 -3.19 0.11 -5.55
C ALA A 49 -4.08 -0.96 -6.17
N ALA A 50 -3.78 -2.24 -5.91
CA ALA A 50 -4.59 -3.35 -6.42
C ALA A 50 -6.01 -3.29 -5.85
N GLU A 51 -6.15 -2.96 -4.58
CA GLU A 51 -7.47 -2.85 -3.96
C GLU A 51 -8.28 -1.69 -4.56
N LEU A 52 -7.64 -0.54 -4.78
CA LEU A 52 -8.31 0.59 -5.42
C LEU A 52 -8.77 0.23 -6.83
N LYS A 53 -7.92 -0.46 -7.58
CA LYS A 53 -8.26 -0.90 -8.93
C LYS A 53 -9.43 -1.88 -8.91
N ARG A 54 -9.42 -2.82 -7.96
CA ARG A 54 -10.52 -3.78 -7.81
C ARG A 54 -11.83 -3.06 -7.55
N ARG A 55 -11.83 -2.05 -6.69
CA ARG A 55 -13.03 -1.29 -6.35
C ARG A 55 -13.57 -0.46 -7.52
N SER A 56 -12.69 0.02 -8.38
CA SER A 56 -13.10 0.84 -9.53
C SER A 56 -13.65 -0.01 -10.67
N LYS A 57 -13.35 -1.30 -10.69
CA LYS A 57 -13.92 -2.24 -11.67
C LYS A 57 -15.26 -2.74 -11.16
N LYS A 58 -16.29 -2.43 -11.85
CA LYS A 58 -17.62 -2.98 -11.54
C LYS A 58 -18.13 -3.80 -12.71
#